data_0103d487e42bb1a22c2ffcfee7d6951c
#
_entry.id   0103d487e42bb1a22c2ffcfee7d6951c
#
_cell.length_a   1.000
_cell.length_b   1.000
_cell.length_c   1.000
_cell.angle_alpha   90.00
_cell.angle_beta   90.00
_cell.angle_gamma   90.00
#
_symmetry.space_group_name_H-M   'P 1'
#
loop_
_entity.id
_entity.type
_entity.pdbx_description
1 polymer ?
#
loop_
_entity_poly.entity_id
_entity_poly.type
_entity_poly.pdbx_seq_one_letter_code
_entity_poly.pdbx_strand_id
1 'polypeptide(L)'
;MTVNTILFDLDGTLVETAPDLSYALNTLLLENGIDEKPYGQIKPLVAFGGKALIKFGFNCDESHPEFTNRHQRILEIYTNNIDKSSKTFDGVDTLLNIIKQQKMFWGVVTNKPENLTHLLLEKLDLKPDVVVCGDTLEYNKPHPAPLLYACAQLGVLPQSCLFVGDDKNDMVAGKNANIKTVAVTYGYGKVESDWNYNYLVNQVEEILELI
;
A
#
# COMPACT_ATOMS: atom_id res chain seq x y z
N MET A 1 13.60 18.58 14.40
CA MET A 1 13.95 18.60 12.98
C MET A 1 12.67 18.84 12.23
N THR A 2 12.71 19.66 11.20
CA THR A 2 11.54 19.95 10.36
C THR A 2 11.35 18.78 9.39
N VAL A 3 10.11 18.35 9.21
CA VAL A 3 9.75 17.32 8.20
C VAL A 3 9.91 17.97 6.82
N ASN A 4 10.59 17.29 5.91
CA ASN A 4 10.77 17.74 4.52
C ASN A 4 10.44 16.65 3.50
N THR A 5 10.04 15.47 3.96
CA THR A 5 9.77 14.30 3.11
C THR A 5 8.63 13.47 3.71
N ILE A 6 7.69 13.05 2.88
CA ILE A 6 6.66 12.10 3.28
C ILE A 6 6.74 10.87 2.38
N LEU A 7 6.93 9.71 2.99
CA LEU A 7 6.84 8.42 2.35
C LEU A 7 5.48 7.82 2.66
N PHE A 8 4.85 7.18 1.69
CA PHE A 8 3.54 6.56 1.82
C PHE A 8 3.60 5.08 1.44
N ASP A 9 2.83 4.26 2.12
CA ASP A 9 2.37 3.03 1.49
C ASP A 9 1.37 3.36 0.36
N LEU A 10 1.06 2.40 -0.48
CA LEU A 10 0.20 2.60 -1.66
C LEU A 10 -1.22 2.10 -1.41
N ASP A 11 -1.38 0.78 -1.29
CA ASP A 11 -2.68 0.13 -1.18
C ASP A 11 -3.28 0.34 0.23
N GLY A 12 -4.41 1.00 0.34
CA GLY A 12 -5.03 1.31 1.65
C GLY A 12 -4.53 2.61 2.30
N THR A 13 -3.55 3.27 1.70
CA THR A 13 -2.99 4.52 2.23
C THR A 13 -3.14 5.69 1.25
N LEU A 14 -2.53 5.63 0.08
CA LEU A 14 -2.73 6.62 -0.99
C LEU A 14 -3.90 6.26 -1.90
N VAL A 15 -4.07 4.96 -2.19
CA VAL A 15 -5.02 4.47 -3.19
C VAL A 15 -5.93 3.41 -2.58
N GLU A 16 -7.24 3.58 -2.80
CA GLU A 16 -8.25 2.58 -2.51
C GLU A 16 -8.29 1.55 -3.63
N THR A 17 -7.49 0.48 -3.51
CA THR A 17 -7.36 -0.59 -4.53
C THR A 17 -8.24 -1.81 -4.25
N ALA A 18 -8.85 -1.89 -3.07
CA ALA A 18 -9.67 -3.02 -2.66
C ALA A 18 -10.85 -3.32 -3.59
N PRO A 19 -11.52 -2.35 -4.23
CA PRO A 19 -12.60 -2.66 -5.18
C PRO A 19 -12.13 -3.52 -6.36
N ASP A 20 -11.01 -3.15 -7.00
CA ASP A 20 -10.51 -3.87 -8.18
C ASP A 20 -9.87 -5.21 -7.81
N LEU A 21 -9.21 -5.31 -6.65
CA LEU A 21 -8.70 -6.59 -6.14
C LEU A 21 -9.84 -7.53 -5.73
N SER A 22 -10.94 -7.01 -5.18
CA SER A 22 -12.14 -7.79 -4.87
C SER A 22 -12.83 -8.29 -6.15
N TYR A 23 -12.91 -7.43 -7.17
CA TYR A 23 -13.40 -7.81 -8.48
C TYR A 23 -12.54 -8.93 -9.09
N ALA A 24 -11.21 -8.82 -9.01
CA ALA A 24 -10.30 -9.83 -9.54
C ALA A 24 -10.48 -11.19 -8.84
N LEU A 25 -10.60 -11.19 -7.51
CA LEU A 25 -10.86 -12.43 -6.77
C LEU A 25 -12.21 -13.04 -7.17
N ASN A 26 -13.28 -12.26 -7.17
CA ASN A 26 -14.61 -12.77 -7.46
C ASN A 26 -14.73 -13.26 -8.91
N THR A 27 -14.11 -12.58 -9.87
CA THR A 27 -14.02 -13.06 -11.26
C THR A 27 -13.33 -14.43 -11.31
N LEU A 28 -12.20 -14.59 -10.60
CA LEU A 28 -11.49 -15.87 -10.58
C LEU A 28 -12.28 -17.00 -9.90
N LEU A 29 -13.04 -16.68 -8.84
CA LEU A 29 -13.93 -17.64 -8.18
C LEU A 29 -15.02 -18.12 -9.14
N LEU A 30 -15.68 -17.22 -9.86
CA LEU A 30 -16.69 -17.55 -10.86
C LEU A 30 -16.11 -18.41 -12.01
N GLU A 31 -14.90 -18.11 -12.51
CA GLU A 31 -14.18 -18.92 -13.50
C GLU A 31 -13.99 -20.38 -13.03
N ASN A 32 -13.97 -20.59 -11.71
CA ASN A 32 -13.80 -21.92 -11.08
C ASN A 32 -15.11 -22.52 -10.54
N GLY A 33 -16.29 -21.93 -10.86
CA GLY A 33 -17.58 -22.41 -10.40
C GLY A 33 -17.83 -22.24 -8.90
N ILE A 34 -17.15 -21.27 -8.27
CA ILE A 34 -17.28 -20.93 -6.85
C ILE A 34 -18.02 -19.60 -6.74
N ASP A 35 -18.94 -19.49 -5.78
CA ASP A 35 -19.70 -18.28 -5.52
C ASP A 35 -18.80 -17.13 -5.06
N GLU A 36 -19.19 -15.91 -5.41
CA GLU A 36 -18.53 -14.68 -5.00
C GLU A 36 -18.46 -14.54 -3.48
N LYS A 37 -17.41 -13.90 -3.00
CA LYS A 37 -17.27 -13.52 -1.60
C LYS A 37 -17.71 -12.06 -1.38
N PRO A 38 -18.35 -11.75 -0.24
CA PRO A 38 -18.74 -10.39 0.09
C PRO A 38 -17.53 -9.44 0.17
N TYR A 39 -17.66 -8.23 -0.39
CA TYR A 39 -16.61 -7.21 -0.38
C TYR A 39 -16.04 -6.95 1.03
N GLY A 40 -16.90 -6.85 2.06
CA GLY A 40 -16.46 -6.61 3.43
C GLY A 40 -15.58 -7.71 4.03
N GLN A 41 -15.59 -8.94 3.46
CA GLN A 41 -14.70 -10.03 3.86
C GLN A 41 -13.38 -9.99 3.09
N ILE A 42 -13.38 -9.45 1.86
CA ILE A 42 -12.20 -9.36 1.00
C ILE A 42 -11.35 -8.13 1.37
N LYS A 43 -11.99 -6.97 1.58
CA LYS A 43 -11.30 -5.69 1.81
C LYS A 43 -10.18 -5.76 2.85
N PRO A 44 -10.36 -6.34 4.05
CA PRO A 44 -9.30 -6.42 5.05
C PRO A 44 -8.10 -7.29 4.64
N LEU A 45 -8.31 -8.19 3.67
CA LEU A 45 -7.27 -9.13 3.22
C LEU A 45 -6.39 -8.54 2.12
N VAL A 46 -6.81 -7.42 1.52
CA VAL A 46 -6.07 -6.75 0.45
C VAL A 46 -4.69 -6.31 0.92
N ALA A 47 -4.57 -5.84 2.16
CA ALA A 47 -3.28 -5.48 2.77
C ALA A 47 -2.24 -6.63 2.73
N PHE A 48 -2.68 -7.88 2.70
CA PHE A 48 -1.81 -9.07 2.65
C PHE A 48 -1.54 -9.58 1.23
N GLY A 49 -2.04 -8.88 0.21
CA GLY A 49 -1.78 -9.13 -1.21
C GLY A 49 -2.49 -10.34 -1.82
N GLY A 50 -2.19 -10.60 -3.11
CA GLY A 50 -2.89 -11.61 -3.92
C GLY A 50 -2.85 -13.03 -3.36
N LYS A 51 -1.75 -13.43 -2.72
CA LYS A 51 -1.66 -14.77 -2.09
C LYS A 51 -2.68 -14.95 -0.97
N ALA A 52 -2.89 -13.95 -0.13
CA ALA A 52 -3.89 -14.00 0.93
C ALA A 52 -5.31 -14.08 0.36
N LEU A 53 -5.57 -13.37 -0.73
CA LEU A 53 -6.85 -13.44 -1.43
C LEU A 53 -7.12 -14.85 -1.98
N ILE A 54 -6.11 -15.52 -2.57
CA ILE A 54 -6.25 -16.92 -3.04
C ILE A 54 -6.51 -17.88 -1.88
N LYS A 55 -5.75 -17.76 -0.78
CA LYS A 55 -5.95 -18.60 0.41
C LYS A 55 -7.40 -18.49 0.93
N PHE A 56 -7.91 -17.27 1.02
CA PHE A 56 -9.27 -16.99 1.47
C PHE A 56 -10.33 -17.48 0.48
N GLY A 57 -10.18 -17.14 -0.80
CA GLY A 57 -11.19 -17.42 -1.82
C GLY A 57 -11.38 -18.93 -2.07
N PHE A 58 -10.27 -19.67 -2.12
CA PHE A 58 -10.25 -21.09 -2.45
C PHE A 58 -10.10 -22.01 -1.24
N ASN A 59 -10.01 -21.46 -0.03
CA ASN A 59 -9.78 -22.22 1.20
C ASN A 59 -8.60 -23.21 1.05
N CYS A 60 -7.46 -22.73 0.53
CA CYS A 60 -6.26 -23.53 0.27
C CYS A 60 -5.01 -22.79 0.74
N ASP A 61 -3.90 -23.48 0.86
CA ASP A 61 -2.58 -22.92 1.14
C ASP A 61 -1.64 -23.03 -0.07
N GLU A 62 -0.41 -22.55 0.08
CA GLU A 62 0.58 -22.51 -0.99
C GLU A 62 1.06 -23.90 -1.47
N SER A 63 0.74 -24.97 -0.74
CA SER A 63 1.06 -26.34 -1.14
C SER A 63 0.04 -26.93 -2.14
N HIS A 64 -1.11 -26.27 -2.32
CA HIS A 64 -2.14 -26.73 -3.25
C HIS A 64 -1.63 -26.67 -4.70
N PRO A 65 -1.79 -27.74 -5.51
CA PRO A 65 -1.25 -27.82 -6.88
C PRO A 65 -1.64 -26.63 -7.78
N GLU A 66 -2.86 -26.12 -7.64
CA GLU A 66 -3.38 -24.99 -8.43
C GLU A 66 -3.05 -23.63 -7.84
N PHE A 67 -2.39 -23.52 -6.69
CA PHE A 67 -2.19 -22.24 -6.00
C PHE A 67 -1.43 -21.24 -6.87
N THR A 68 -0.33 -21.67 -7.48
CA THR A 68 0.50 -20.80 -8.34
C THR A 68 -0.27 -20.32 -9.56
N ASN A 69 -1.02 -21.20 -10.23
CA ASN A 69 -1.83 -20.86 -11.40
C ASN A 69 -2.93 -19.85 -11.04
N ARG A 70 -3.62 -20.07 -9.92
CA ARG A 70 -4.64 -19.15 -9.40
C ARG A 70 -4.05 -17.80 -9.02
N HIS A 71 -2.87 -17.79 -8.38
CA HIS A 71 -2.19 -16.55 -8.04
C HIS A 71 -1.75 -15.78 -9.29
N GLN A 72 -1.23 -16.44 -10.30
CA GLN A 72 -0.94 -15.79 -11.58
C GLN A 72 -2.21 -15.24 -12.24
N ARG A 73 -3.29 -16.04 -12.26
CA ARG A 73 -4.56 -15.63 -12.90
C ARG A 73 -5.21 -14.44 -12.22
N ILE A 74 -5.22 -14.36 -10.88
CA ILE A 74 -5.77 -13.18 -10.18
C ILE A 74 -4.96 -11.92 -10.52
N LEU A 75 -3.63 -12.01 -10.64
CA LEU A 75 -2.79 -10.88 -11.02
C LEU A 75 -3.07 -10.42 -12.47
N GLU A 76 -3.31 -11.35 -13.39
CA GLU A 76 -3.72 -11.03 -14.77
C GLU A 76 -5.05 -10.30 -14.80
N ILE A 77 -6.06 -10.79 -14.07
CA ILE A 77 -7.38 -10.16 -13.98
C ILE A 77 -7.24 -8.77 -13.36
N TYR A 78 -6.47 -8.64 -12.28
CA TYR A 78 -6.24 -7.35 -11.62
C TYR A 78 -5.53 -6.37 -12.55
N THR A 79 -4.46 -6.80 -13.22
CA THR A 79 -3.71 -5.94 -14.17
C THR A 79 -4.63 -5.35 -15.25
N ASN A 80 -5.53 -6.16 -15.80
CA ASN A 80 -6.46 -5.72 -16.86
C ASN A 80 -7.59 -4.80 -16.35
N ASN A 81 -7.72 -4.64 -15.03
CA ASN A 81 -8.80 -3.88 -14.39
C ASN A 81 -8.28 -2.93 -13.30
N ILE A 82 -6.99 -2.62 -13.28
CA ILE A 82 -6.30 -1.98 -12.16
C ILE A 82 -6.76 -0.56 -11.83
N ASP A 83 -7.44 0.10 -12.76
CA ASP A 83 -7.91 1.48 -12.67
C ASP A 83 -9.44 1.61 -12.86
N LYS A 84 -10.18 0.51 -12.85
CA LYS A 84 -11.64 0.57 -13.07
C LYS A 84 -12.38 1.23 -11.91
N SER A 85 -11.96 0.95 -10.69
CA SER A 85 -12.59 1.45 -9.46
C SER A 85 -11.56 1.95 -8.45
N SER A 86 -10.26 1.66 -8.69
CA SER A 86 -9.17 2.19 -7.87
C SER A 86 -9.05 3.69 -8.06
N LYS A 87 -8.95 4.40 -6.96
CA LYS A 87 -8.81 5.87 -6.92
C LYS A 87 -7.98 6.29 -5.71
N THR A 88 -7.46 7.51 -5.72
CA THR A 88 -6.88 8.11 -4.51
C THR A 88 -7.93 8.23 -3.42
N PHE A 89 -7.52 8.07 -2.15
CA PHE A 89 -8.42 8.42 -1.04
C PHE A 89 -8.74 9.91 -1.06
N ASP A 90 -9.92 10.25 -0.55
CA ASP A 90 -10.36 11.64 -0.47
C ASP A 90 -9.31 12.47 0.31
N GLY A 91 -8.95 13.64 -0.22
CA GLY A 91 -7.92 14.53 0.36
C GLY A 91 -6.49 14.30 -0.16
N VAL A 92 -6.16 13.15 -0.76
CA VAL A 92 -4.78 12.84 -1.25
C VAL A 92 -4.31 13.86 -2.27
N ASP A 93 -5.13 14.21 -3.26
CA ASP A 93 -4.73 15.17 -4.30
C ASP A 93 -4.42 16.56 -3.71
N THR A 94 -5.20 16.98 -2.71
CA THR A 94 -4.96 18.23 -1.97
C THR A 94 -3.65 18.16 -1.19
N LEU A 95 -3.42 17.06 -0.47
CA LEU A 95 -2.19 16.82 0.29
C LEU A 95 -0.96 16.86 -0.62
N LEU A 96 -0.96 16.12 -1.74
CA LEU A 96 0.17 16.08 -2.67
C LEU A 96 0.44 17.45 -3.31
N ASN A 97 -0.61 18.24 -3.61
CA ASN A 97 -0.45 19.59 -4.10
C ASN A 97 0.22 20.50 -3.06
N ILE A 98 -0.13 20.40 -1.77
CA ILE A 98 0.48 21.18 -0.70
C ILE A 98 1.94 20.78 -0.50
N ILE A 99 2.25 19.48 -0.48
CA ILE A 99 3.63 18.95 -0.41
C ILE A 99 4.49 19.56 -1.53
N LYS A 100 3.97 19.59 -2.76
CA LYS A 100 4.64 20.19 -3.91
C LYS A 100 4.85 21.70 -3.76
N GLN A 101 3.83 22.43 -3.27
CA GLN A 101 3.94 23.89 -3.04
C GLN A 101 4.99 24.22 -1.98
N GLN A 102 5.12 23.40 -0.95
CA GLN A 102 6.12 23.51 0.10
C GLN A 102 7.52 23.02 -0.32
N LYS A 103 7.67 22.51 -1.56
CA LYS A 103 8.91 21.95 -2.10
C LYS A 103 9.46 20.80 -1.25
N MET A 104 8.56 20.04 -0.64
CA MET A 104 8.88 18.80 0.05
C MET A 104 8.95 17.65 -0.94
N PHE A 105 9.71 16.61 -0.60
CA PHE A 105 9.68 15.34 -1.34
C PHE A 105 8.53 14.46 -0.88
N TRP A 106 8.03 13.65 -1.80
CA TRP A 106 7.17 12.54 -1.43
C TRP A 106 7.50 11.28 -2.23
N GLY A 107 7.25 10.12 -1.65
CA GLY A 107 7.55 8.84 -2.29
C GLY A 107 6.60 7.73 -1.89
N VAL A 108 6.65 6.64 -2.65
CA VAL A 108 5.90 5.42 -2.40
C VAL A 108 6.85 4.31 -1.97
N VAL A 109 6.54 3.65 -0.85
CA VAL A 109 7.26 2.46 -0.35
C VAL A 109 6.24 1.37 -0.04
N THR A 110 6.10 0.41 -0.94
CA THR A 110 5.04 -0.60 -0.91
C THR A 110 5.57 -2.03 -1.05
N ASN A 111 4.82 -3.01 -0.54
CA ASN A 111 5.09 -4.44 -0.80
C ASN A 111 4.45 -4.95 -2.10
N LYS A 112 3.74 -4.07 -2.82
CA LYS A 112 3.18 -4.38 -4.15
C LYS A 112 4.31 -4.55 -5.19
N PRO A 113 4.21 -5.52 -6.12
CA PRO A 113 5.19 -5.71 -7.19
C PRO A 113 5.35 -4.48 -8.09
N GLU A 114 6.57 -4.28 -8.62
CA GLU A 114 6.97 -3.11 -9.40
C GLU A 114 6.08 -2.88 -10.62
N ASN A 115 5.81 -3.92 -11.38
CA ASN A 115 4.99 -3.83 -12.59
C ASN A 115 3.56 -3.33 -12.30
N LEU A 116 2.94 -3.79 -11.20
CA LEU A 116 1.61 -3.35 -10.79
C LEU A 116 1.62 -1.96 -10.17
N THR A 117 2.67 -1.65 -9.42
CA THR A 117 2.85 -0.33 -8.79
C THR A 117 2.96 0.76 -9.85
N HIS A 118 3.88 0.62 -10.80
CA HIS A 118 4.08 1.62 -11.85
C HIS A 118 2.86 1.75 -12.75
N LEU A 119 2.19 0.65 -13.11
CA LEU A 119 0.97 0.70 -13.89
C LEU A 119 -0.13 1.49 -13.17
N LEU A 120 -0.33 1.24 -11.87
CA LEU A 120 -1.35 1.94 -11.07
C LEU A 120 -1.02 3.44 -10.94
N LEU A 121 0.24 3.78 -10.63
CA LEU A 121 0.68 5.17 -10.53
C LEU A 121 0.51 5.93 -11.86
N GLU A 122 0.83 5.30 -12.99
CA GLU A 122 0.62 5.86 -14.33
C GLU A 122 -0.87 6.14 -14.59
N LYS A 123 -1.73 5.15 -14.31
CA LYS A 123 -3.18 5.25 -14.53
C LYS A 123 -3.84 6.35 -13.70
N LEU A 124 -3.32 6.60 -12.51
CA LEU A 124 -3.83 7.63 -11.60
C LEU A 124 -3.06 8.97 -11.70
N ASP A 125 -2.13 9.12 -12.66
CA ASP A 125 -1.26 10.31 -12.87
C ASP A 125 -0.49 10.71 -11.60
N LEU A 126 -0.13 9.75 -10.75
CA LEU A 126 0.67 9.96 -9.55
C LEU A 126 2.17 9.93 -9.89
N LYS A 127 2.90 10.98 -9.50
CA LYS A 127 4.31 11.19 -9.84
C LYS A 127 5.16 11.41 -8.58
N PRO A 128 5.42 10.34 -7.81
CA PRO A 128 6.31 10.42 -6.65
C PRO A 128 7.76 10.68 -7.06
N ASP A 129 8.54 11.31 -6.18
CA ASP A 129 9.98 11.55 -6.36
C ASP A 129 10.80 10.25 -6.22
N VAL A 130 10.28 9.26 -5.50
CA VAL A 130 10.86 7.92 -5.35
C VAL A 130 9.77 6.85 -5.25
N VAL A 131 10.03 5.69 -5.85
CA VAL A 131 9.17 4.49 -5.74
C VAL A 131 10.05 3.31 -5.31
N VAL A 132 9.65 2.62 -4.24
CA VAL A 132 10.27 1.38 -3.78
C VAL A 132 9.18 0.32 -3.68
N CYS A 133 9.30 -0.73 -4.49
CA CYS A 133 8.32 -1.79 -4.64
C CYS A 133 8.73 -3.06 -3.88
N GLY A 134 7.81 -4.02 -3.82
CA GLY A 134 8.03 -5.29 -3.13
C GLY A 134 9.16 -6.16 -3.69
N ASP A 135 9.58 -5.91 -4.91
CA ASP A 135 10.64 -6.62 -5.63
C ASP A 135 11.84 -5.73 -6.01
N THR A 136 11.86 -4.47 -5.53
CA THR A 136 13.01 -3.57 -5.72
C THR A 136 14.25 -4.03 -4.95
N LEU A 137 14.06 -4.60 -3.75
CA LEU A 137 15.12 -5.05 -2.86
C LEU A 137 14.89 -6.49 -2.43
N GLU A 138 15.91 -7.10 -1.82
CA GLU A 138 15.79 -8.44 -1.22
C GLU A 138 14.80 -8.47 -0.04
N TYR A 139 14.68 -7.35 0.69
CA TYR A 139 13.87 -7.24 1.90
C TYR A 139 12.69 -6.29 1.69
N ASN A 140 11.53 -6.69 2.18
CA ASN A 140 10.27 -5.94 2.15
C ASN A 140 9.87 -5.46 3.55
N LYS A 141 8.92 -4.53 3.65
CA LYS A 141 8.28 -4.19 4.92
C LYS A 141 7.76 -5.47 5.60
N PRO A 142 8.06 -5.73 6.88
CA PRO A 142 8.45 -4.80 7.94
C PRO A 142 9.97 -4.54 8.09
N HIS A 143 10.82 -5.02 7.17
CA HIS A 143 12.25 -4.69 7.20
C HIS A 143 12.46 -3.21 6.87
N PRO A 144 13.41 -2.48 7.53
CA PRO A 144 13.62 -1.04 7.31
C PRO A 144 14.28 -0.70 5.97
N ALA A 145 14.90 -1.66 5.28
CA ALA A 145 15.69 -1.42 4.08
C ALA A 145 14.94 -0.64 2.99
N PRO A 146 13.65 -0.90 2.67
CA PRO A 146 12.93 -0.13 1.65
C PRO A 146 12.84 1.36 1.98
N LEU A 147 12.58 1.70 3.24
CA LEU A 147 12.48 3.09 3.68
C LEU A 147 13.84 3.78 3.69
N LEU A 148 14.88 3.10 4.18
CA LEU A 148 16.25 3.63 4.16
C LEU A 148 16.77 3.83 2.74
N TYR A 149 16.40 2.93 1.82
CA TYR A 149 16.72 3.06 0.40
C TYR A 149 16.02 4.28 -0.20
N ALA A 150 14.73 4.48 0.07
CA ALA A 150 14.00 5.67 -0.39
C ALA A 150 14.65 6.97 0.11
N CYS A 151 15.02 7.04 1.39
CA CYS A 151 15.74 8.18 1.96
C CYS A 151 17.09 8.43 1.25
N ALA A 152 17.85 7.38 0.97
CA ALA A 152 19.13 7.47 0.27
C ALA A 152 18.98 7.99 -1.17
N GLN A 153 17.96 7.53 -1.90
CA GLN A 153 17.65 7.98 -3.27
C GLN A 153 17.28 9.47 -3.30
N LEU A 154 16.57 9.96 -2.28
CA LEU A 154 16.19 11.37 -2.16
C LEU A 154 17.30 12.24 -1.53
N GLY A 155 18.35 11.64 -0.99
CA GLY A 155 19.42 12.39 -0.29
C GLY A 155 18.95 13.02 1.02
N VAL A 156 17.97 12.42 1.72
CA VAL A 156 17.39 12.93 2.95
C VAL A 156 17.73 12.05 4.16
N LEU A 157 17.67 12.64 5.35
CA LEU A 157 17.86 11.89 6.60
C LEU A 157 16.54 11.24 7.03
N PRO A 158 16.54 9.99 7.53
CA PRO A 158 15.35 9.32 8.03
C PRO A 158 14.55 10.15 9.04
N GLN A 159 15.24 10.88 9.94
CA GLN A 159 14.61 11.71 10.97
C GLN A 159 13.87 12.95 10.43
N SER A 160 14.08 13.32 9.16
CA SER A 160 13.34 14.38 8.47
C SER A 160 12.16 13.86 7.66
N CYS A 161 11.89 12.54 7.74
CA CYS A 161 10.81 11.88 7.03
C CYS A 161 9.64 11.54 7.97
N LEU A 162 8.42 11.50 7.38
CA LEU A 162 7.27 10.78 7.91
C LEU A 162 7.03 9.57 7.03
N PHE A 163 6.58 8.46 7.61
CA PHE A 163 6.07 7.32 6.86
C PHE A 163 4.62 7.05 7.25
N VAL A 164 3.73 7.13 6.25
CA VAL A 164 2.28 6.97 6.39
C VAL A 164 1.88 5.60 5.87
N GLY A 165 1.11 4.85 6.64
CA GLY A 165 0.65 3.51 6.26
C GLY A 165 -0.54 3.03 7.08
N ASP A 166 -1.22 2.00 6.58
CA ASP A 166 -2.42 1.41 7.17
C ASP A 166 -2.22 -0.02 7.70
N ASP A 167 -0.97 -0.54 7.66
CA ASP A 167 -0.64 -1.89 8.12
C ASP A 167 0.44 -1.88 9.23
N LYS A 168 0.43 -2.92 10.07
CA LYS A 168 1.43 -3.10 11.13
C LYS A 168 2.85 -3.15 10.60
N ASN A 169 3.07 -3.73 9.41
CA ASN A 169 4.39 -3.79 8.79
C ASN A 169 4.96 -2.42 8.47
N ASP A 170 4.11 -1.43 8.18
CA ASP A 170 4.51 -0.05 7.95
C ASP A 170 5.08 0.57 9.22
N MET A 171 4.36 0.41 10.32
CA MET A 171 4.76 0.94 11.62
C MET A 171 6.07 0.32 12.09
N VAL A 172 6.22 -1.01 11.92
CA VAL A 172 7.45 -1.73 12.28
C VAL A 172 8.63 -1.30 11.39
N ALA A 173 8.41 -1.18 10.07
CA ALA A 173 9.44 -0.74 9.13
C ALA A 173 9.91 0.69 9.46
N GLY A 174 8.98 1.63 9.68
CA GLY A 174 9.29 3.01 10.01
C GLY A 174 10.06 3.15 11.32
N LYS A 175 9.62 2.46 12.37
CA LYS A 175 10.32 2.43 13.65
C LYS A 175 11.76 1.92 13.51
N ASN A 176 11.94 0.81 12.79
CA ASN A 176 13.24 0.20 12.57
C ASN A 176 14.16 1.06 11.67
N ALA A 177 13.57 1.89 10.80
CA ALA A 177 14.29 2.88 9.99
C ALA A 177 14.58 4.19 10.73
N ASN A 178 14.11 4.35 11.98
CA ASN A 178 14.18 5.60 12.74
C ASN A 178 13.45 6.76 12.04
N ILE A 179 12.31 6.44 11.41
CA ILE A 179 11.37 7.36 10.77
C ILE A 179 10.12 7.45 11.64
N LYS A 180 9.56 8.65 11.82
CA LYS A 180 8.28 8.81 12.49
C LYS A 180 7.15 8.24 11.65
N THR A 181 6.27 7.46 12.27
CA THR A 181 5.18 6.77 11.59
C THR A 181 3.83 7.40 11.87
N VAL A 182 3.01 7.41 10.84
CA VAL A 182 1.61 7.85 10.89
C VAL A 182 0.73 6.67 10.50
N ALA A 183 -0.02 6.14 11.46
CA ALA A 183 -1.01 5.12 11.18
C ALA A 183 -2.31 5.79 10.70
N VAL A 184 -2.94 5.23 9.66
CA VAL A 184 -4.21 5.72 9.14
C VAL A 184 -5.34 4.74 9.42
N THR A 185 -6.54 5.22 9.79
CA THR A 185 -7.70 4.38 10.12
C THR A 185 -8.65 4.19 8.94
N TYR A 186 -8.51 4.97 7.87
CA TYR A 186 -9.35 4.89 6.68
C TYR A 186 -8.96 3.76 5.72
N GLY A 187 -7.79 3.13 5.93
CA GLY A 187 -7.26 2.04 5.10
C GLY A 187 -7.93 0.69 5.31
N TYR A 188 -7.18 -0.39 5.15
CA TYR A 188 -7.67 -1.76 5.23
C TYR A 188 -7.36 -2.41 6.58
N GLY A 189 -6.24 -2.02 7.19
CA GLY A 189 -5.81 -2.52 8.49
C GLY A 189 -6.71 -2.01 9.62
N LYS A 190 -6.95 -2.86 10.60
CA LYS A 190 -7.55 -2.43 11.87
C LYS A 190 -6.42 -2.02 12.80
N VAL A 191 -6.26 -0.70 12.98
CA VAL A 191 -5.22 -0.17 13.85
C VAL A 191 -5.41 -0.67 15.27
N GLU A 192 -4.35 -1.28 15.84
CA GLU A 192 -4.32 -1.81 17.20
C GLU A 192 -3.28 -1.04 18.04
N SER A 193 -3.49 -1.01 19.36
CA SER A 193 -2.62 -0.25 20.28
C SER A 193 -1.17 -0.74 20.33
N ASP A 194 -0.89 -1.98 19.89
CA ASP A 194 0.45 -2.57 19.86
C ASP A 194 1.27 -2.21 18.59
N TRP A 195 0.70 -1.45 17.65
CA TRP A 195 1.40 -1.06 16.41
C TRP A 195 2.54 -0.07 16.64
N ASN A 196 2.60 0.59 17.81
CA ASN A 196 3.69 1.52 18.18
C ASN A 196 3.93 2.65 17.16
N TYR A 197 2.86 3.27 16.65
CA TYR A 197 2.93 4.45 15.78
C TYR A 197 3.23 5.73 16.58
N ASN A 198 3.72 6.78 15.89
CA ASN A 198 3.92 8.09 16.48
C ASN A 198 2.65 8.96 16.42
N TYR A 199 1.91 8.87 15.33
CA TYR A 199 0.70 9.63 15.07
C TYR A 199 -0.40 8.72 14.54
N LEU A 200 -1.65 9.04 14.86
CA LEU A 200 -2.83 8.37 14.33
C LEU A 200 -3.69 9.44 13.66
N VAL A 201 -4.11 9.19 12.41
CA VAL A 201 -5.00 10.07 11.66
C VAL A 201 -6.19 9.28 11.11
N ASN A 202 -7.34 9.94 11.07
CA ASN A 202 -8.58 9.33 10.58
C ASN A 202 -8.95 9.80 9.17
N GLN A 203 -8.35 10.90 8.74
CA GLN A 203 -8.54 11.50 7.43
C GLN A 203 -7.20 11.97 6.87
N VAL A 204 -7.08 12.02 5.55
CA VAL A 204 -5.84 12.41 4.86
C VAL A 204 -5.41 13.83 5.22
N GLU A 205 -6.36 14.74 5.37
CA GLU A 205 -6.13 16.14 5.68
C GLU A 205 -5.41 16.37 7.02
N GLU A 206 -5.60 15.47 7.99
CA GLU A 206 -4.93 15.55 9.30
C GLU A 206 -3.41 15.38 9.20
N ILE A 207 -2.90 14.79 8.08
CA ILE A 207 -1.47 14.68 7.83
C ILE A 207 -0.83 16.09 7.66
N LEU A 208 -1.60 17.07 7.17
CA LEU A 208 -1.13 18.45 7.00
C LEU A 208 -0.74 19.13 8.32
N GLU A 209 -1.31 18.68 9.44
CA GLU A 209 -0.98 19.22 10.77
C GLU A 209 0.39 18.72 11.29
N LEU A 210 0.99 17.73 10.59
CA LEU A 210 2.26 17.11 10.97
C LEU A 210 3.47 17.64 10.19
N ILE A 211 3.26 18.55 9.22
CA ILE A 211 4.27 19.05 8.27
C ILE A 211 4.40 20.56 8.25
#